data_ea7ac26d3fecbc7963de5f10a53d0636
#
_entry.id   ea7ac26d3fecbc7963de5f10a53d0636
#
_cell.length_a   1.000
_cell.length_b   1.000
_cell.length_c   1.000
_cell.angle_alpha   90.00
_cell.angle_beta   90.00
_cell.angle_gamma   90.00
#
_symmetry.space_group_name_H-M   'P 1'
#
loop_
_entity.id
_entity.type
_entity.pdbx_description
1 polymer ?
#
loop_
_entity_poly.entity_id
_entity_poly.type
_entity_poly.pdbx_seq_one_letter_code
_entity_poly.pdbx_strand_id
1 'polypeptide(L)'
;MLRFTISILLIFGSLQLNYSQNKIQQIEPEKILYKSIDSIDLFLHIYRPKSFDKSKVYNCIIFFHGGAWNTGNYKYFQRQSQYFASRGLVAMTVDYRIRSKHNITPFDSMEDAKSAIRFVRQNAKIFSINPNMIAAGGGSAGGHLAASSANIDKFDNKNENLKISSRPNALVLFNPIIDTSPGSFGYNSFINKTKINLTFPPTEGSPIH
;
A
#
# COMPACT_ATOMS: atom_id res chain seq x y z
N MET A 1 62.64 29.94 -38.68
CA MET A 1 61.79 28.82 -38.22
C MET A 1 60.76 29.36 -37.25
N LEU A 2 59.54 29.60 -37.75
CA LEU A 2 58.44 30.16 -36.96
C LEU A 2 57.56 29.02 -36.45
N ARG A 3 57.54 28.79 -35.13
CA ARG A 3 56.67 27.79 -34.51
C ARG A 3 55.31 28.42 -34.23
N PHE A 4 54.29 27.97 -34.97
CA PHE A 4 52.91 28.28 -34.68
C PHE A 4 52.40 27.32 -33.57
N THR A 5 52.08 27.85 -32.42
CA THR A 5 51.35 27.14 -31.36
C THR A 5 49.85 27.37 -31.59
N ILE A 6 49.13 26.32 -31.94
CA ILE A 6 47.68 26.37 -32.03
C ILE A 6 47.12 26.08 -30.63
N SER A 7 46.54 27.11 -30.01
CA SER A 7 45.78 26.94 -28.75
C SER A 7 44.34 26.55 -29.08
N ILE A 8 43.98 25.30 -28.79
CA ILE A 8 42.60 24.83 -28.88
C ILE A 8 41.88 25.25 -27.59
N LEU A 9 40.98 26.23 -27.71
CA LEU A 9 40.09 26.64 -26.62
C LEU A 9 38.88 25.66 -26.58
N LEU A 10 38.90 24.72 -25.64
CA LEU A 10 37.75 23.87 -25.36
C LEU A 10 36.72 24.66 -24.56
N ILE A 11 35.68 25.16 -25.23
CA ILE A 11 34.50 25.74 -24.58
C ILE A 11 33.65 24.58 -24.08
N PHE A 12 33.76 24.22 -22.82
CA PHE A 12 32.80 23.38 -22.11
C PHE A 12 31.51 24.20 -21.88
N GLY A 13 30.61 24.16 -22.83
CA GLY A 13 29.25 24.61 -22.62
C GLY A 13 28.57 23.64 -21.62
N SER A 14 28.45 24.06 -20.36
CA SER A 14 27.62 23.40 -19.39
C SER A 14 26.15 23.51 -19.81
N LEU A 15 25.64 22.53 -20.53
CA LEU A 15 24.20 22.34 -20.65
C LEU A 15 23.66 22.02 -19.26
N GLN A 16 23.22 23.05 -18.57
CA GLN A 16 22.36 22.88 -17.38
C GLN A 16 21.03 22.35 -17.88
N LEU A 17 20.90 21.03 -17.92
CA LEU A 17 19.60 20.38 -18.01
C LEU A 17 18.82 20.78 -16.76
N ASN A 18 18.03 21.84 -16.88
CA ASN A 18 17.00 22.17 -15.91
C ASN A 18 15.97 21.04 -15.92
N TYR A 19 16.27 19.97 -15.20
CA TYR A 19 15.27 19.02 -14.79
C TYR A 19 14.33 19.79 -13.85
N SER A 20 13.28 20.35 -14.43
CA SER A 20 12.17 20.88 -13.65
C SER A 20 11.62 19.72 -12.83
N GLN A 21 12.14 19.57 -11.62
CA GLN A 21 11.47 18.79 -10.59
C GLN A 21 10.16 19.55 -10.35
N ASN A 22 9.12 19.18 -11.08
CA ASN A 22 7.76 19.47 -10.66
C ASN A 22 7.66 18.94 -9.24
N LYS A 23 7.86 19.83 -8.26
CA LYS A 23 7.51 19.56 -6.87
C LYS A 23 6.04 19.15 -6.91
N ILE A 24 5.77 17.85 -6.91
CA ILE A 24 4.42 17.35 -6.68
C ILE A 24 4.04 18.00 -5.36
N GLN A 25 3.14 18.96 -5.42
CA GLN A 25 2.64 19.66 -4.24
C GLN A 25 2.19 18.57 -3.29
N GLN A 26 2.83 18.44 -2.13
CA GLN A 26 2.49 17.43 -1.14
C GLN A 26 1.08 17.76 -0.64
N ILE A 27 0.10 17.12 -1.24
CA ILE A 27 -1.29 17.21 -0.77
C ILE A 27 -1.36 16.30 0.45
N GLU A 28 -1.58 16.89 1.62
CA GLU A 28 -1.84 16.12 2.84
C GLU A 28 -3.14 15.33 2.64
N PRO A 29 -3.13 14.03 2.94
CA PRO A 29 -4.32 13.19 2.78
C PRO A 29 -5.36 13.50 3.84
N GLU A 30 -6.63 13.34 3.49
CA GLU A 30 -7.72 13.24 4.47
C GLU A 30 -7.52 11.96 5.29
N LYS A 31 -7.61 12.05 6.62
CA LYS A 31 -7.37 10.94 7.54
C LYS A 31 -8.69 10.46 8.14
N ILE A 32 -9.03 9.18 7.95
CA ILE A 32 -10.27 8.57 8.42
C ILE A 32 -9.97 7.33 9.26
N LEU A 33 -10.49 7.26 10.47
CA LEU A 33 -10.43 6.07 11.31
C LEU A 33 -11.27 4.96 10.70
N TYR A 34 -10.66 3.78 10.45
CA TYR A 34 -11.40 2.63 9.93
C TYR A 34 -11.51 1.46 10.92
N LYS A 35 -10.59 1.40 11.89
CA LYS A 35 -10.56 0.33 12.89
C LYS A 35 -9.92 0.83 14.18
N SER A 36 -10.52 0.44 15.31
CA SER A 36 -9.89 0.54 16.63
C SER A 36 -9.86 -0.85 17.25
N ILE A 37 -8.71 -1.26 17.75
CA ILE A 37 -8.51 -2.55 18.41
C ILE A 37 -7.46 -2.38 19.53
N ASP A 38 -7.79 -2.81 20.74
CA ASP A 38 -6.90 -2.76 21.91
C ASP A 38 -6.16 -1.42 22.08
N SER A 39 -6.87 -0.31 21.97
CA SER A 39 -6.32 1.06 22.02
C SER A 39 -5.40 1.45 20.87
N ILE A 40 -5.40 0.68 19.79
CA ILE A 40 -4.69 0.99 18.55
C ILE A 40 -5.70 1.50 17.53
N ASP A 41 -5.51 2.73 17.07
CA ASP A 41 -6.30 3.35 16.02
C ASP A 41 -5.59 3.22 14.68
N LEU A 42 -6.31 2.68 13.68
CA LEU A 42 -5.83 2.48 12.32
C LEU A 42 -6.60 3.35 11.34
N PHE A 43 -5.88 4.04 10.47
CA PHE A 43 -6.44 5.06 9.60
C PHE A 43 -6.27 4.75 8.11
N LEU A 44 -7.23 5.23 7.34
CA LEU A 44 -7.09 5.46 5.90
C LEU A 44 -6.57 6.87 5.67
N HIS A 45 -5.65 7.02 4.73
CA HIS A 45 -5.12 8.30 4.26
C HIS A 45 -5.55 8.46 2.80
N ILE A 46 -6.48 9.37 2.53
CA ILE A 46 -7.24 9.47 1.28
C ILE A 46 -6.71 10.61 0.42
N TYR A 47 -6.39 10.29 -0.82
CA TYR A 47 -5.96 11.23 -1.87
C TYR A 47 -7.07 11.30 -2.92
N ARG A 48 -7.66 12.48 -3.08
CA ARG A 48 -8.74 12.70 -4.03
C ARG A 48 -8.21 13.36 -5.31
N PRO A 49 -8.87 13.15 -6.46
CA PRO A 49 -8.60 13.92 -7.67
C PRO A 49 -8.69 15.43 -7.41
N LYS A 50 -7.87 16.24 -8.08
CA LYS A 50 -7.93 17.70 -7.96
C LYS A 50 -9.32 18.27 -8.28
N SER A 51 -10.02 17.64 -9.25
CA SER A 51 -11.39 17.98 -9.65
C SER A 51 -12.43 17.08 -8.96
N PHE A 52 -12.20 16.70 -7.70
CA PHE A 52 -13.12 15.83 -6.99
C PHE A 52 -14.48 16.48 -6.80
N ASP A 53 -15.52 15.76 -7.18
CA ASP A 53 -16.91 16.17 -7.09
C ASP A 53 -17.71 15.07 -6.37
N LYS A 54 -18.28 15.39 -5.23
CA LYS A 54 -19.05 14.43 -4.41
C LYS A 54 -20.28 13.85 -5.10
N SER A 55 -20.78 14.48 -6.17
CA SER A 55 -21.91 13.99 -6.96
C SER A 55 -21.51 12.89 -7.94
N LYS A 56 -20.21 12.70 -8.20
CA LYS A 56 -19.67 11.69 -9.10
C LYS A 56 -19.22 10.45 -8.34
N VAL A 57 -19.10 9.34 -9.08
CA VAL A 57 -18.62 8.07 -8.56
C VAL A 57 -17.27 7.74 -9.19
N TYR A 58 -16.30 7.41 -8.37
CA TYR A 58 -14.90 7.17 -8.77
C TYR A 58 -14.50 5.70 -8.58
N ASN A 59 -13.58 5.22 -9.39
CA ASN A 59 -12.86 3.99 -9.08
C ASN A 59 -11.89 4.23 -7.91
N CYS A 60 -11.61 3.19 -7.14
CA CYS A 60 -10.77 3.28 -5.95
C CYS A 60 -9.56 2.38 -6.04
N ILE A 61 -8.43 2.83 -5.49
CA ILE A 61 -7.26 2.00 -5.24
C ILE A 61 -6.77 2.17 -3.81
N ILE A 62 -6.49 1.06 -3.13
CA ILE A 62 -6.03 1.01 -1.74
C ILE A 62 -4.62 0.42 -1.72
N PHE A 63 -3.65 1.12 -1.12
CA PHE A 63 -2.27 0.68 -1.03
C PHE A 63 -1.86 0.31 0.39
N PHE A 64 -1.20 -0.84 0.51
CA PHE A 64 -0.53 -1.32 1.72
C PHE A 64 0.99 -1.16 1.57
N HIS A 65 1.65 -0.62 2.59
CA HIS A 65 3.09 -0.41 2.54
C HIS A 65 3.88 -1.72 2.77
N GLY A 66 5.11 -1.77 2.30
CA GLY A 66 6.06 -2.84 2.62
C GLY A 66 6.68 -2.67 4.00
N GLY A 67 7.62 -3.55 4.34
CA GLY A 67 8.40 -3.51 5.57
C GLY A 67 8.33 -4.81 6.38
N ALA A 68 8.15 -5.95 5.70
CA ALA A 68 8.16 -7.30 6.29
C ALA A 68 7.19 -7.46 7.47
N TRP A 69 6.03 -6.82 7.42
CA TRP A 69 5.01 -6.74 8.51
C TRP A 69 5.58 -6.24 9.84
N ASN A 70 6.80 -5.73 9.82
CA ASN A 70 7.53 -5.29 10.99
C ASN A 70 7.66 -3.76 11.09
N THR A 71 7.88 -3.08 9.98
CA THR A 71 8.11 -1.63 9.91
C THR A 71 7.33 -1.00 8.77
N GLY A 72 7.42 0.32 8.65
CA GLY A 72 6.79 1.07 7.56
C GLY A 72 5.69 2.00 8.04
N ASN A 73 5.13 2.74 7.11
CA ASN A 73 4.01 3.64 7.32
C ASN A 73 3.34 4.02 5.98
N TYR A 74 2.19 4.66 6.04
CA TYR A 74 1.38 5.06 4.89
C TYR A 74 2.12 5.89 3.82
N LYS A 75 3.17 6.66 4.19
CA LYS A 75 3.92 7.54 3.27
C LYS A 75 4.70 6.78 2.20
N TYR A 76 4.98 5.48 2.40
CA TYR A 76 5.72 4.68 1.41
C TYR A 76 5.00 4.58 0.06
N PHE A 77 3.66 4.65 0.05
CA PHE A 77 2.85 4.65 -1.16
C PHE A 77 2.16 6.00 -1.45
N GLN A 78 2.58 7.07 -0.78
CA GLN A 78 2.04 8.41 -0.98
C GLN A 78 2.18 8.89 -2.43
N ARG A 79 3.36 8.73 -3.04
CA ARG A 79 3.59 9.15 -4.44
C ARG A 79 2.70 8.41 -5.43
N GLN A 80 2.56 7.09 -5.27
CA GLN A 80 1.69 6.27 -6.10
C GLN A 80 0.23 6.70 -5.92
N SER A 81 -0.21 6.93 -4.69
CA SER A 81 -1.57 7.39 -4.40
C SER A 81 -1.86 8.75 -5.02
N GLN A 82 -0.94 9.71 -4.91
CA GLN A 82 -1.05 11.01 -5.57
C GLN A 82 -1.09 10.88 -7.11
N TYR A 83 -0.29 9.98 -7.69
CA TYR A 83 -0.32 9.69 -9.11
C TYR A 83 -1.69 9.16 -9.54
N PHE A 84 -2.24 8.14 -8.86
CA PHE A 84 -3.55 7.60 -9.20
C PHE A 84 -4.67 8.63 -8.97
N ALA A 85 -4.58 9.44 -7.93
CA ALA A 85 -5.50 10.55 -7.72
C ALA A 85 -5.44 11.57 -8.87
N SER A 86 -4.25 11.90 -9.36
CA SER A 86 -4.10 12.78 -10.54
C SER A 86 -4.71 12.18 -11.82
N ARG A 87 -4.88 10.86 -11.87
CA ARG A 87 -5.50 10.12 -12.98
C ARG A 87 -7.01 9.89 -12.78
N GLY A 88 -7.60 10.51 -11.77
CA GLY A 88 -9.05 10.49 -11.56
C GLY A 88 -9.58 9.37 -10.65
N LEU A 89 -8.71 8.67 -9.92
CA LEU A 89 -9.14 7.69 -8.93
C LEU A 89 -9.20 8.32 -7.53
N VAL A 90 -10.03 7.77 -6.66
CA VAL A 90 -9.84 7.95 -5.21
C VAL A 90 -8.78 6.95 -4.78
N ALA A 91 -7.62 7.43 -4.35
CA ALA A 91 -6.52 6.58 -3.91
C ALA A 91 -6.36 6.67 -2.39
N MET A 92 -6.01 5.57 -1.77
CA MET A 92 -5.85 5.48 -0.32
C MET A 92 -4.57 4.75 0.05
N THR A 93 -3.92 5.17 1.12
CA THR A 93 -2.93 4.36 1.83
C THR A 93 -3.45 4.00 3.20
N VAL A 94 -3.01 2.87 3.73
CA VAL A 94 -3.60 2.26 4.92
C VAL A 94 -2.57 2.11 6.01
N ASP A 95 -2.92 2.54 7.23
CA ASP A 95 -2.24 2.08 8.43
C ASP A 95 -2.75 0.66 8.76
N TYR A 96 -1.86 -0.24 9.05
CA TYR A 96 -2.18 -1.57 9.56
C TYR A 96 -1.21 -1.92 10.69
N ARG A 97 -1.58 -2.82 11.57
CA ARG A 97 -0.72 -3.24 12.68
C ARG A 97 0.56 -3.86 12.14
N ILE A 98 1.69 -3.43 12.71
CA ILE A 98 3.04 -3.93 12.41
C ILE A 98 3.70 -4.40 13.69
N ARG A 99 4.58 -5.39 13.56
CA ARG A 99 5.17 -6.10 14.68
C ARG A 99 5.96 -5.21 15.63
N SER A 100 6.83 -4.34 15.11
CA SER A 100 7.70 -3.50 15.94
C SER A 100 6.96 -2.50 16.84
N LYS A 101 5.72 -2.15 16.48
CA LYS A 101 4.91 -1.20 17.25
C LYS A 101 3.84 -1.89 18.10
N HIS A 102 3.28 -2.99 17.60
CA HIS A 102 2.05 -3.52 18.13
C HIS A 102 2.19 -4.96 18.65
N ASN A 103 3.41 -5.54 18.55
CA ASN A 103 3.72 -6.89 19.03
C ASN A 103 2.76 -7.96 18.48
N ILE A 104 2.52 -7.94 17.18
CA ILE A 104 1.55 -8.77 16.48
C ILE A 104 2.22 -9.74 15.49
N THR A 105 1.44 -10.67 14.95
CA THR A 105 1.82 -11.57 13.87
C THR A 105 1.46 -10.97 12.51
N PRO A 106 2.01 -11.48 11.40
CA PRO A 106 1.58 -11.11 10.06
C PRO A 106 0.10 -11.40 9.77
N PHE A 107 -0.50 -12.38 10.46
CA PHE A 107 -1.93 -12.70 10.34
C PHE A 107 -2.83 -11.55 10.84
N ASP A 108 -2.40 -10.84 11.88
CA ASP A 108 -3.09 -9.63 12.35
C ASP A 108 -3.03 -8.50 11.31
N SER A 109 -1.90 -8.35 10.61
CA SER A 109 -1.78 -7.40 9.49
C SER A 109 -2.69 -7.77 8.32
N MET A 110 -2.87 -9.09 8.05
CA MET A 110 -3.82 -9.59 7.04
C MET A 110 -5.27 -9.27 7.44
N GLU A 111 -5.63 -9.48 8.70
CA GLU A 111 -6.94 -9.12 9.21
C GLU A 111 -7.21 -7.62 9.01
N ASP A 112 -6.25 -6.76 9.34
CA ASP A 112 -6.39 -5.31 9.18
C ASP A 112 -6.53 -4.89 7.72
N ALA A 113 -5.80 -5.54 6.80
CA ALA A 113 -5.93 -5.28 5.37
C ALA A 113 -7.34 -5.64 4.85
N LYS A 114 -7.87 -6.79 5.26
CA LYS A 114 -9.23 -7.21 4.94
C LYS A 114 -10.27 -6.26 5.54
N SER A 115 -10.08 -5.84 6.79
CA SER A 115 -10.92 -4.84 7.47
C SER A 115 -10.94 -3.51 6.70
N ALA A 116 -9.79 -3.03 6.25
CA ALA A 116 -9.70 -1.77 5.50
C ALA A 116 -10.49 -1.83 4.17
N ILE A 117 -10.33 -2.90 3.39
CA ILE A 117 -11.05 -3.06 2.12
C ILE A 117 -12.57 -3.17 2.37
N ARG A 118 -12.98 -3.93 3.39
CA ARG A 118 -14.38 -4.08 3.78
C ARG A 118 -14.99 -2.75 4.23
N PHE A 119 -14.28 -2.00 5.07
CA PHE A 119 -14.71 -0.68 5.52
C PHE A 119 -14.88 0.28 4.35
N VAL A 120 -13.94 0.33 3.42
CA VAL A 120 -14.03 1.18 2.22
C VAL A 120 -15.23 0.79 1.36
N ARG A 121 -15.48 -0.49 1.15
CA ARG A 121 -16.63 -0.99 0.38
C ARG A 121 -17.96 -0.68 1.07
N GLN A 122 -18.03 -0.87 2.38
CA GLN A 122 -19.23 -0.56 3.18
C GLN A 122 -19.59 0.92 3.13
N ASN A 123 -18.58 1.78 3.12
CA ASN A 123 -18.72 3.22 3.15
C ASN A 123 -18.52 3.88 1.76
N ALA A 124 -18.72 3.11 0.68
CA ALA A 124 -18.45 3.54 -0.69
C ALA A 124 -19.16 4.86 -1.04
N LYS A 125 -20.40 5.05 -0.57
CA LYS A 125 -21.16 6.29 -0.78
C LYS A 125 -20.49 7.51 -0.14
N ILE A 126 -19.96 7.35 1.08
CA ILE A 126 -19.26 8.43 1.81
C ILE A 126 -17.99 8.85 1.07
N PHE A 127 -17.28 7.88 0.49
CA PHE A 127 -16.06 8.11 -0.28
C PHE A 127 -16.32 8.51 -1.73
N SER A 128 -17.58 8.48 -2.20
CA SER A 128 -17.96 8.70 -3.61
C SER A 128 -17.27 7.71 -4.55
N ILE A 129 -17.20 6.44 -4.18
CA ILE A 129 -16.56 5.38 -4.97
C ILE A 129 -17.56 4.29 -5.39
N ASN A 130 -17.19 3.58 -6.47
CA ASN A 130 -17.90 2.38 -6.87
C ASN A 130 -17.46 1.18 -6.02
N PRO A 131 -18.35 0.56 -5.21
CA PRO A 131 -18.00 -0.58 -4.36
C PRO A 131 -17.56 -1.82 -5.15
N ASN A 132 -17.85 -1.88 -6.44
CA ASN A 132 -17.47 -2.97 -7.35
C ASN A 132 -16.21 -2.66 -8.17
N MET A 133 -15.52 -1.54 -7.91
CA MET A 133 -14.32 -1.10 -8.63
C MET A 133 -13.25 -0.64 -7.62
N ILE A 134 -12.91 -1.52 -6.69
CA ILE A 134 -11.89 -1.30 -5.66
C ILE A 134 -10.69 -2.19 -5.99
N ALA A 135 -9.57 -1.58 -6.38
CA ALA A 135 -8.29 -2.25 -6.51
C ALA A 135 -7.55 -2.23 -5.16
N ALA A 136 -6.75 -3.26 -4.89
CA ALA A 136 -5.79 -3.28 -3.81
C ALA A 136 -4.38 -3.44 -4.36
N GLY A 137 -3.41 -2.80 -3.73
CA GLY A 137 -2.02 -2.89 -4.17
C GLY A 137 -1.04 -2.73 -3.02
N GLY A 138 0.22 -2.92 -3.33
CA GLY A 138 1.29 -2.73 -2.36
C GLY A 138 2.61 -3.35 -2.80
N GLY A 139 3.65 -3.11 -2.04
CA GLY A 139 4.99 -3.64 -2.29
C GLY A 139 5.45 -4.61 -1.20
N SER A 140 6.18 -5.67 -1.60
CA SER A 140 6.73 -6.64 -0.65
C SER A 140 5.64 -7.21 0.28
N ALA A 141 5.75 -7.05 1.60
CA ALA A 141 4.72 -7.43 2.57
C ALA A 141 3.37 -6.74 2.31
N GLY A 142 3.33 -5.49 1.83
CA GLY A 142 2.07 -4.83 1.45
C GLY A 142 1.44 -5.44 0.20
N GLY A 143 2.25 -5.89 -0.75
CA GLY A 143 1.79 -6.69 -1.89
C GLY A 143 1.21 -8.04 -1.46
N HIS A 144 1.82 -8.67 -0.46
CA HIS A 144 1.27 -9.87 0.19
C HIS A 144 -0.11 -9.60 0.80
N LEU A 145 -0.27 -8.50 1.57
CA LEU A 145 -1.56 -8.16 2.18
C LEU A 145 -2.66 -7.97 1.12
N ALA A 146 -2.34 -7.29 0.01
CA ALA A 146 -3.27 -7.12 -1.09
C ALA A 146 -3.64 -8.48 -1.74
N ALA A 147 -2.66 -9.34 -2.02
CA ALA A 147 -2.86 -10.66 -2.61
C ALA A 147 -3.62 -11.61 -1.65
N SER A 148 -3.28 -11.60 -0.36
CA SER A 148 -3.97 -12.38 0.68
C SER A 148 -5.43 -11.99 0.81
N SER A 149 -5.74 -10.69 0.73
CA SER A 149 -7.14 -10.22 0.77
C SER A 149 -7.96 -10.70 -0.42
N ALA A 150 -7.33 -11.00 -1.57
CA ALA A 150 -7.98 -11.54 -2.75
C ALA A 150 -8.18 -13.06 -2.68
N ASN A 151 -7.21 -13.80 -2.15
CA ASN A 151 -7.10 -15.25 -2.35
C ASN A 151 -7.35 -16.08 -1.07
N ILE A 152 -7.19 -15.50 0.12
CA ILE A 152 -7.31 -16.23 1.38
C ILE A 152 -8.66 -15.95 2.05
N ASP A 153 -9.46 -16.97 2.27
CA ASP A 153 -10.79 -16.87 2.91
C ASP A 153 -10.74 -16.81 4.44
N LYS A 154 -9.55 -16.92 5.03
CA LYS A 154 -9.31 -16.85 6.46
C LYS A 154 -8.94 -15.44 6.91
N PHE A 155 -8.76 -15.27 8.21
CA PHE A 155 -8.26 -14.06 8.86
C PHE A 155 -9.16 -12.83 8.69
N ASP A 156 -10.46 -13.04 8.54
CA ASP A 156 -11.45 -11.98 8.65
C ASP A 156 -11.73 -11.67 10.13
N ASN A 157 -11.88 -10.39 10.47
CA ASN A 157 -12.33 -10.00 11.79
C ASN A 157 -13.80 -10.42 11.98
N LYS A 158 -14.04 -11.32 12.93
CA LYS A 158 -15.36 -11.93 13.18
C LYS A 158 -16.40 -10.93 13.71
N ASN A 159 -15.95 -9.78 14.20
CA ASN A 159 -16.82 -8.72 14.72
C ASN A 159 -17.33 -7.78 13.63
N GLU A 160 -16.88 -7.97 12.37
CA GLU A 160 -17.32 -7.19 11.22
C GLU A 160 -18.47 -7.84 10.47
N ASN A 161 -19.15 -7.06 9.63
CA ASN A 161 -20.18 -7.60 8.74
C ASN A 161 -19.56 -8.38 7.58
N LEU A 162 -19.38 -9.69 7.76
CA LEU A 162 -18.77 -10.58 6.78
C LEU A 162 -19.60 -10.79 5.50
N LYS A 163 -20.84 -10.28 5.43
CA LYS A 163 -21.62 -10.22 4.18
C LYS A 163 -21.05 -9.22 3.19
N ILE A 164 -20.23 -8.27 3.68
CA ILE A 164 -19.51 -7.30 2.84
C ILE A 164 -18.14 -7.88 2.53
N SER A 165 -17.84 -8.07 1.25
CA SER A 165 -16.60 -8.69 0.81
C SER A 165 -15.37 -7.82 1.11
N SER A 166 -14.32 -8.42 1.66
CA SER A 166 -12.96 -7.85 1.77
C SER A 166 -12.11 -8.11 0.52
N ARG A 167 -12.61 -8.85 -0.49
CA ARG A 167 -11.86 -9.16 -1.71
C ARG A 167 -11.82 -7.93 -2.63
N PRO A 168 -10.63 -7.48 -3.06
CA PRO A 168 -10.53 -6.44 -4.08
C PRO A 168 -10.98 -6.94 -5.45
N ASN A 169 -11.35 -6.02 -6.35
CA ASN A 169 -11.75 -6.33 -7.72
C ASN A 169 -10.56 -6.43 -8.68
N ALA A 170 -9.40 -5.86 -8.31
CA ALA A 170 -8.15 -5.93 -9.05
C ALA A 170 -6.94 -5.82 -8.10
N LEU A 171 -5.79 -6.29 -8.55
CA LEU A 171 -4.54 -6.22 -7.81
C LEU A 171 -3.48 -5.42 -8.58
N VAL A 172 -2.70 -4.59 -7.86
CA VAL A 172 -1.54 -3.85 -8.38
C VAL A 172 -0.34 -4.15 -7.47
N LEU A 173 0.48 -5.10 -7.87
CA LEU A 173 1.50 -5.70 -7.01
C LEU A 173 2.92 -5.28 -7.44
N PHE A 174 3.71 -4.81 -6.47
CA PHE A 174 5.10 -4.43 -6.65
C PHE A 174 5.99 -5.39 -5.85
N ASN A 175 6.65 -6.32 -6.54
CA ASN A 175 7.52 -7.33 -5.93
C ASN A 175 6.87 -7.97 -4.68
N PRO A 176 5.67 -8.55 -4.79
CA PRO A 176 4.92 -9.08 -3.65
C PRO A 176 5.60 -10.32 -3.08
N ILE A 177 5.46 -10.53 -1.78
CA ILE A 177 5.66 -11.85 -1.18
C ILE A 177 4.36 -12.62 -1.43
N ILE A 178 4.42 -13.72 -2.19
CA ILE A 178 3.25 -14.54 -2.50
C ILE A 178 3.32 -15.93 -1.90
N ASP A 179 4.49 -16.33 -1.44
CA ASP A 179 4.74 -17.61 -0.78
C ASP A 179 5.41 -17.39 0.58
N THR A 180 4.81 -17.92 1.62
CA THR A 180 5.31 -17.88 3.00
C THR A 180 5.56 -19.29 3.57
N SER A 181 5.56 -20.32 2.71
CA SER A 181 5.87 -21.70 3.08
C SER A 181 7.35 -21.91 3.40
N PRO A 182 7.72 -22.94 4.16
CA PRO A 182 9.11 -23.27 4.46
C PRO A 182 9.96 -23.39 3.19
N GLY A 183 11.10 -22.70 3.17
CA GLY A 183 12.02 -22.66 2.02
C GLY A 183 11.75 -21.54 1.03
N SER A 184 10.60 -20.85 1.11
CA SER A 184 10.30 -19.70 0.25
C SER A 184 11.05 -18.44 0.69
N PHE A 185 11.15 -17.46 -0.23
CA PHE A 185 11.73 -16.14 0.07
C PHE A 185 10.99 -15.43 1.22
N GLY A 186 9.66 -15.57 1.28
CA GLY A 186 8.81 -14.92 2.28
C GLY A 186 8.90 -15.54 3.67
N TYR A 187 9.26 -16.83 3.76
CA TYR A 187 9.21 -17.59 5.00
C TYR A 187 9.93 -16.95 6.18
N ASN A 188 11.23 -16.66 6.01
CA ASN A 188 12.03 -16.08 7.08
C ASN A 188 11.52 -14.72 7.57
N SER A 189 10.99 -13.90 6.67
CA SER A 189 10.39 -12.62 7.03
C SER A 189 9.04 -12.80 7.73
N PHE A 190 8.28 -13.79 7.34
CA PHE A 190 6.96 -14.09 7.88
C PHE A 190 7.02 -14.66 9.30
N ILE A 191 7.86 -15.69 9.52
CA ILE A 191 8.07 -16.29 10.85
C ILE A 191 8.93 -15.38 11.72
N ASN A 192 9.63 -14.44 11.11
CA ASN A 192 10.84 -13.86 11.57
C ASN A 192 10.87 -13.47 13.02
N LYS A 193 11.96 -13.99 13.61
CA LYS A 193 12.78 -13.33 14.64
C LYS A 193 11.99 -12.78 15.83
N THR A 194 10.71 -13.01 15.87
CA THR A 194 9.87 -12.68 16.99
C THR A 194 9.74 -13.91 17.86
N LYS A 195 9.88 -13.69 19.15
CA LYS A 195 9.51 -14.65 20.19
C LYS A 195 7.99 -14.87 20.24
N ILE A 196 7.23 -14.38 19.23
CA ILE A 196 5.78 -14.55 19.15
C ILE A 196 5.50 -15.87 18.46
N ASN A 197 4.81 -16.76 19.14
CA ASN A 197 4.30 -17.98 18.54
C ASN A 197 3.22 -17.64 17.52
N LEU A 198 3.39 -18.14 16.29
CA LEU A 198 2.35 -18.01 15.28
C LEU A 198 1.15 -18.89 15.67
N THR A 199 -0.05 -18.32 15.58
CA THR A 199 -1.31 -19.05 15.85
C THR A 199 -1.61 -20.07 14.74
N PHE A 200 -1.08 -19.84 13.54
CA PHE A 200 -1.28 -20.67 12.36
C PHE A 200 0.05 -20.97 11.66
N PRO A 201 0.16 -22.08 10.91
CA PRO A 201 1.32 -22.33 10.07
C PRO A 201 1.52 -21.20 9.04
N PRO A 202 2.78 -20.84 8.72
CA PRO A 202 3.08 -19.80 7.73
C PRO A 202 2.45 -20.07 6.35
N THR A 203 2.29 -21.32 5.96
CA THR A 203 1.64 -21.74 4.71
C THR A 203 0.21 -21.22 4.59
N GLU A 204 -0.52 -21.07 5.68
CA GLU A 204 -1.87 -20.52 5.67
C GLU A 204 -1.90 -19.01 5.33
N GLY A 205 -0.78 -18.33 5.44
CA GLY A 205 -0.60 -16.95 5.01
C GLY A 205 -0.20 -16.81 3.54
N SER A 206 0.01 -17.91 2.82
CA SER A 206 0.50 -17.90 1.43
C SER A 206 -0.63 -17.64 0.44
N PRO A 207 -0.62 -16.54 -0.33
CA PRO A 207 -1.65 -16.26 -1.33
C PRO A 207 -1.75 -17.27 -2.48
N ILE A 208 -0.75 -18.14 -2.64
CA ILE A 208 -0.69 -19.15 -3.73
C ILE A 208 -1.04 -20.58 -3.28
N HIS A 209 -1.39 -20.79 -2.03
CA HIS A 209 -1.77 -22.12 -1.47
C HIS A 209 -3.21 -22.18 -1.05
#